data_375f2f0dfd6d5ad7c5dd8d4c41f537ef
#
_entry.id   375f2f0dfd6d5ad7c5dd8d4c41f537ef
#
_cell.length_a   1.000
_cell.length_b   1.000
_cell.length_c   1.000
_cell.angle_alpha   90.00
_cell.angle_beta   90.00
_cell.angle_gamma   90.00
#
_symmetry.space_group_name_H-M   'P 1'
#
loop_
_entity.id
_entity.type
_entity.pdbx_description
1 polymer ?
#
loop_
_entity_poly.entity_id
_entity_poly.type
_entity_poly.pdbx_seq_one_letter_code
_entity_poly.pdbx_strand_id
1 'polypeptide(L)'
;PKRRMTGRICELAFAPVDFNPCAPKDEWSGDYGVGAMAFSQQAANWLAEKYGFKFPKSMKLPERLKVVQAAMEKGDEKAVKVYLEIGRFLAHAIPWYNEFYDYENMMILGRVTSGLGGSIILESAKRFLKDVYPEWAEKIDVFMPDEQARRLGQSVAAAQIPVIKKR
;
A
#
# COMPACT_ATOMS: atom_id res chain seq x y z
N PRO A 1 13.47 -16.39 17.66
CA PRO A 1 13.38 -15.75 16.36
C PRO A 1 12.13 -16.28 15.68
N LYS A 2 11.13 -15.40 15.62
CA LYS A 2 9.90 -15.69 14.92
C LYS A 2 10.22 -15.76 13.43
N ARG A 3 10.03 -16.90 12.85
CA ARG A 3 9.92 -17.24 11.42
C ARG A 3 10.83 -16.47 10.44
N ARG A 4 11.97 -17.03 10.17
CA ARG A 4 12.75 -16.66 8.99
C ARG A 4 12.00 -17.11 7.73
N MET A 5 11.89 -16.21 6.77
CA MET A 5 11.44 -16.55 5.43
C MET A 5 12.33 -17.67 4.87
N THR A 6 11.72 -18.73 4.41
CA THR A 6 12.40 -19.93 3.91
C THR A 6 12.88 -19.81 2.46
N GLY A 7 13.46 -18.67 2.07
CA GLY A 7 13.97 -18.45 0.72
C GLY A 7 12.92 -18.33 -0.40
N ARG A 8 11.63 -18.32 -0.06
CA ARG A 8 10.54 -18.02 -1.00
C ARG A 8 10.18 -16.56 -0.90
N ILE A 9 9.82 -15.95 -2.04
CA ILE A 9 9.27 -14.60 -2.09
C ILE A 9 7.90 -14.64 -1.40
N CYS A 10 7.76 -13.85 -0.34
CA CYS A 10 6.49 -13.67 0.35
C CYS A 10 5.98 -12.27 0.01
N GLU A 11 4.97 -12.21 -0.84
CA GLU A 11 4.36 -10.95 -1.25
C GLU A 11 3.15 -10.66 -0.36
N LEU A 12 3.28 -9.69 0.54
CA LEU A 12 2.18 -9.23 1.39
C LEU A 12 0.99 -8.70 0.58
N ALA A 13 1.21 -8.36 -0.68
CA ALA A 13 0.14 -7.98 -1.60
C ALA A 13 -0.95 -9.05 -1.74
N PHE A 14 -0.61 -10.33 -1.58
CA PHE A 14 -1.54 -11.45 -1.68
C PHE A 14 -1.89 -12.09 -0.35
N ALA A 15 -1.38 -11.54 0.76
CA ALA A 15 -1.82 -11.95 2.07
C ALA A 15 -3.24 -11.42 2.37
N PRO A 16 -4.15 -12.23 2.93
CA PRO A 16 -5.48 -11.78 3.29
C PRO A 16 -5.41 -10.76 4.45
N VAL A 17 -6.09 -9.65 4.31
CA VAL A 17 -6.16 -8.54 5.30
C VAL A 17 -7.59 -8.10 5.56
N ASP A 18 -8.54 -8.48 4.71
CA ASP A 18 -9.97 -8.22 4.88
C ASP A 18 -10.74 -9.54 4.76
N PHE A 19 -11.32 -9.99 5.86
CA PHE A 19 -12.09 -11.23 5.96
C PHE A 19 -13.60 -10.99 5.79
N ASN A 20 -14.01 -9.80 5.34
CA ASN A 20 -15.41 -9.53 5.08
C ASN A 20 -15.88 -10.39 3.88
N PRO A 21 -17.05 -11.04 3.96
CA PRO A 21 -17.61 -11.79 2.83
C PRO A 21 -17.82 -10.96 1.55
N CYS A 22 -17.92 -9.64 1.69
CA CYS A 22 -18.04 -8.69 0.59
C CYS A 22 -16.72 -8.00 0.22
N ALA A 23 -15.59 -8.52 0.72
CA ALA A 23 -14.28 -7.98 0.39
C ALA A 23 -14.04 -7.96 -1.13
N PRO A 24 -13.37 -6.94 -1.68
CA PRO A 24 -13.13 -6.85 -3.10
C PRO A 24 -12.17 -7.96 -3.57
N LYS A 25 -12.42 -8.41 -4.80
CA LYS A 25 -11.61 -9.45 -5.46
C LYS A 25 -10.43 -8.82 -6.18
N ASP A 26 -9.25 -9.39 -5.99
CA ASP A 26 -8.05 -9.03 -6.74
C ASP A 26 -8.11 -9.58 -8.17
N GLU A 27 -7.81 -8.73 -9.16
CA GLU A 27 -7.88 -9.08 -10.58
C GLU A 27 -6.77 -10.08 -10.99
N TRP A 28 -5.67 -10.11 -10.25
CA TRP A 28 -4.49 -10.91 -10.58
C TRP A 28 -4.53 -12.31 -9.96
N SER A 29 -4.68 -12.37 -8.65
CA SER A 29 -4.71 -13.65 -7.94
C SER A 29 -6.08 -14.31 -8.00
N GLY A 30 -7.13 -13.52 -8.15
CA GLY A 30 -8.51 -13.98 -8.01
C GLY A 30 -8.96 -14.15 -6.56
N ASP A 31 -8.11 -13.79 -5.59
CA ASP A 31 -8.40 -13.90 -4.17
C ASP A 31 -9.17 -12.68 -3.66
N TYR A 32 -9.89 -12.83 -2.56
CA TYR A 32 -10.67 -11.77 -1.94
C TYR A 32 -9.95 -11.19 -0.73
N GLY A 33 -10.09 -9.87 -0.53
CA GLY A 33 -9.61 -9.19 0.66
C GLY A 33 -8.10 -9.21 0.89
N VAL A 34 -7.32 -9.36 -0.18
CA VAL A 34 -5.85 -9.38 -0.10
C VAL A 34 -5.26 -7.96 -0.06
N GLY A 35 -4.01 -7.85 0.38
CA GLY A 35 -3.31 -6.58 0.53
C GLY A 35 -3.31 -5.69 -0.72
N ALA A 36 -3.27 -6.29 -1.93
CA ALA A 36 -3.40 -5.54 -3.18
C ALA A 36 -4.69 -4.73 -3.25
N MET A 37 -5.79 -5.24 -2.69
CA MET A 37 -7.08 -4.55 -2.64
C MET A 37 -7.18 -3.53 -1.50
N ALA A 38 -6.24 -3.53 -0.57
CA ALA A 38 -6.19 -2.61 0.55
C ALA A 38 -5.18 -1.45 0.37
N PHE A 39 -4.04 -1.68 -0.32
CA PHE A 39 -2.91 -0.75 -0.31
C PHE A 39 -2.43 -0.28 -1.68
N SER A 40 -2.90 -0.90 -2.78
CA SER A 40 -2.41 -0.60 -4.13
C SER A 40 -3.28 0.41 -4.88
N GLN A 41 -2.95 0.62 -6.15
CA GLN A 41 -3.80 1.38 -7.07
C GLN A 41 -5.20 0.75 -7.24
N GLN A 42 -5.35 -0.57 -7.05
CA GLN A 42 -6.66 -1.22 -7.06
C GLN A 42 -7.50 -0.71 -5.89
N ALA A 43 -6.90 -0.59 -4.69
CA ALA A 43 -7.56 0.00 -3.52
C ALA A 43 -8.05 1.41 -3.82
N ALA A 44 -7.20 2.27 -4.37
CA ALA A 44 -7.58 3.63 -4.71
C ALA A 44 -8.75 3.67 -5.71
N ASN A 45 -8.78 2.76 -6.67
CA ASN A 45 -9.82 2.71 -7.69
C ASN A 45 -11.19 2.28 -7.13
N TRP A 46 -11.27 1.16 -6.42
CA TRP A 46 -12.56 0.71 -5.90
C TRP A 46 -13.09 1.61 -4.77
N LEU A 47 -12.20 2.17 -3.95
CA LEU A 47 -12.57 3.18 -2.95
C LEU A 47 -13.10 4.46 -3.61
N ALA A 48 -12.47 4.91 -4.71
CA ALA A 48 -12.97 6.06 -5.44
C ALA A 48 -14.38 5.82 -5.98
N GLU A 49 -14.66 4.65 -6.56
CA GLU A 49 -15.99 4.28 -6.99
C GLU A 49 -16.99 4.23 -5.82
N LYS A 50 -16.58 3.65 -4.68
CA LYS A 50 -17.36 3.64 -3.43
C LYS A 50 -17.71 5.06 -2.96
N TYR A 51 -16.79 6.02 -3.13
CA TYR A 51 -17.02 7.42 -2.75
C TYR A 51 -17.65 8.27 -3.87
N GLY A 52 -18.09 7.63 -4.97
CA GLY A 52 -18.93 8.25 -5.99
C GLY A 52 -18.17 8.79 -7.20
N PHE A 53 -16.89 8.45 -7.37
CA PHE A 53 -16.22 8.62 -8.66
C PHE A 53 -16.83 7.68 -9.70
N LYS A 54 -16.95 8.18 -10.92
CA LYS A 54 -17.42 7.39 -12.05
C LYS A 54 -16.36 7.40 -13.13
N PHE A 55 -15.94 6.21 -13.54
CA PHE A 55 -14.93 6.04 -14.59
C PHE A 55 -15.54 5.39 -15.83
N PRO A 56 -15.17 5.84 -17.05
CA PRO A 56 -15.49 5.12 -18.26
C PRO A 56 -14.96 3.68 -18.19
N LYS A 57 -15.73 2.71 -18.70
CA LYS A 57 -15.31 1.29 -18.71
C LYS A 57 -13.98 1.05 -19.41
N SER A 58 -13.67 1.87 -20.42
CA SER A 58 -12.41 1.81 -21.18
C SER A 58 -11.20 2.38 -20.43
N MET A 59 -11.41 3.13 -19.33
CA MET A 59 -10.34 3.79 -18.60
C MET A 59 -9.58 2.77 -17.75
N LYS A 60 -8.27 2.67 -17.98
CA LYS A 60 -7.38 1.73 -17.28
C LYS A 60 -7.09 2.18 -15.84
N LEU A 61 -6.78 1.22 -14.95
CA LEU A 61 -6.50 1.50 -13.54
C LEU A 61 -5.47 2.61 -13.29
N PRO A 62 -4.32 2.69 -14.00
CA PRO A 62 -3.38 3.78 -13.80
C PRO A 62 -3.93 5.17 -14.19
N GLU A 63 -4.84 5.23 -15.16
CA GLU A 63 -5.48 6.48 -15.57
C GLU A 63 -6.50 6.95 -14.52
N ARG A 64 -7.30 6.01 -13.99
CA ARG A 64 -8.23 6.27 -12.88
C ARG A 64 -7.49 6.80 -11.65
N LEU A 65 -6.36 6.17 -11.29
CA LEU A 65 -5.52 6.65 -10.20
C LEU A 65 -5.09 8.10 -10.40
N LYS A 66 -4.65 8.48 -11.62
CA LYS A 66 -4.28 9.86 -11.93
C LYS A 66 -5.45 10.84 -11.75
N VAL A 67 -6.67 10.43 -12.13
CA VAL A 67 -7.88 11.26 -11.92
C VAL A 67 -8.11 11.50 -10.42
N VAL A 68 -8.01 10.46 -9.61
CA VAL A 68 -8.19 10.57 -8.15
C VAL A 68 -7.09 11.43 -7.53
N GLN A 69 -5.83 11.25 -7.96
CA GLN A 69 -4.70 12.08 -7.50
C GLN A 69 -4.91 13.56 -7.83
N ALA A 70 -5.29 13.85 -9.06
CA ALA A 70 -5.54 15.23 -9.48
C ALA A 70 -6.73 15.87 -8.74
N ALA A 71 -7.77 15.11 -8.43
CA ALA A 71 -8.89 15.57 -7.61
C ALA A 71 -8.46 15.87 -6.17
N MET A 72 -7.66 15.00 -5.58
CA MET A 72 -7.10 15.17 -4.23
C MET A 72 -6.22 16.42 -4.13
N GLU A 73 -5.35 16.67 -5.12
CA GLU A 73 -4.51 17.88 -5.17
C GLU A 73 -5.32 19.17 -5.24
N LYS A 74 -6.54 19.10 -5.75
CA LYS A 74 -7.51 20.21 -5.77
C LYS A 74 -8.36 20.31 -4.50
N GLY A 75 -8.12 19.44 -3.51
CA GLY A 75 -8.85 19.42 -2.25
C GLY A 75 -10.21 18.72 -2.31
N ASP A 76 -10.48 17.88 -3.30
CA ASP A 76 -11.70 17.07 -3.34
C ASP A 76 -11.77 16.14 -2.13
N GLU A 77 -12.75 16.36 -1.27
CA GLU A 77 -12.91 15.59 -0.02
C GLU A 77 -13.10 14.09 -0.25
N LYS A 78 -13.74 13.69 -1.34
CA LYS A 78 -13.95 12.27 -1.66
C LYS A 78 -12.64 11.61 -2.04
N ALA A 79 -11.80 12.32 -2.82
CA ALA A 79 -10.47 11.85 -3.16
C ALA A 79 -9.59 11.74 -1.90
N VAL A 80 -9.62 12.74 -1.02
CA VAL A 80 -8.89 12.70 0.26
C VAL A 80 -9.34 11.49 1.11
N LYS A 81 -10.66 11.22 1.20
CA LYS A 81 -11.20 10.05 1.91
C LYS A 81 -10.64 8.72 1.40
N VAL A 82 -10.40 8.58 0.09
CA VAL A 82 -9.77 7.38 -0.48
C VAL A 82 -8.41 7.11 0.19
N TYR A 83 -7.56 8.14 0.28
CA TYR A 83 -6.21 7.99 0.83
C TYR A 83 -6.19 7.81 2.35
N LEU A 84 -7.10 8.50 3.06
CA LEU A 84 -7.30 8.29 4.49
C LEU A 84 -7.70 6.83 4.81
N GLU A 85 -8.56 6.25 3.98
CA GLU A 85 -9.03 4.87 4.16
C GLU A 85 -7.91 3.85 3.88
N ILE A 86 -7.08 4.07 2.85
CA ILE A 86 -5.89 3.26 2.59
C ILE A 86 -4.95 3.29 3.80
N GLY A 87 -4.71 4.46 4.39
CA GLY A 87 -3.90 4.58 5.60
C GLY A 87 -4.49 3.83 6.79
N ARG A 88 -5.82 3.85 6.95
CA ARG A 88 -6.52 3.09 7.98
C ARG A 88 -6.36 1.58 7.77
N PHE A 89 -6.52 1.09 6.55
CA PHE A 89 -6.29 -0.33 6.24
C PHE A 89 -4.86 -0.75 6.56
N LEU A 90 -3.89 0.11 6.24
CA LEU A 90 -2.49 -0.14 6.57
C LEU A 90 -2.28 -0.28 8.07
N ALA A 91 -2.86 0.62 8.87
CA ALA A 91 -2.76 0.55 10.32
C ALA A 91 -3.34 -0.75 10.91
N HIS A 92 -4.47 -1.22 10.38
CA HIS A 92 -5.04 -2.52 10.78
C HIS A 92 -4.17 -3.71 10.36
N ALA A 93 -3.50 -3.63 9.23
CA ALA A 93 -2.68 -4.72 8.72
C ALA A 93 -1.34 -4.87 9.46
N ILE A 94 -0.82 -3.81 10.08
CA ILE A 94 0.47 -3.82 10.76
C ILE A 94 0.54 -4.88 11.88
N PRO A 95 -0.37 -4.93 12.86
CA PRO A 95 -0.38 -5.98 13.86
C PRO A 95 -0.52 -7.38 13.26
N TRP A 96 -1.40 -7.53 12.27
CA TRP A 96 -1.64 -8.78 11.57
C TRP A 96 -0.40 -9.31 10.86
N TYR A 97 0.30 -8.46 10.14
CA TYR A 97 1.54 -8.83 9.46
C TYR A 97 2.66 -9.20 10.44
N ASN A 98 2.70 -8.56 11.61
CA ASN A 98 3.70 -8.87 12.62
C ASN A 98 3.51 -10.26 13.26
N GLU A 99 2.33 -10.85 13.17
CA GLU A 99 2.11 -12.25 13.56
C GLU A 99 2.93 -13.23 12.69
N PHE A 100 3.22 -12.86 11.46
CA PHE A 100 3.96 -13.69 10.48
C PHE A 100 5.40 -13.25 10.31
N TYR A 101 5.68 -11.96 10.44
CA TYR A 101 6.98 -11.35 10.20
C TYR A 101 7.38 -10.51 11.40
N ASP A 102 8.48 -10.86 12.01
CA ASP A 102 9.04 -10.08 13.13
C ASP A 102 9.82 -8.88 12.55
N TYR A 103 9.15 -7.73 12.42
CA TYR A 103 9.71 -6.51 11.86
C TYR A 103 9.48 -5.31 12.79
N GLU A 104 10.37 -4.35 12.71
CA GLU A 104 10.33 -3.08 13.44
C GLU A 104 10.13 -1.88 12.49
N ASN A 105 10.33 -2.11 11.19
CA ASN A 105 10.30 -1.07 10.17
C ASN A 105 9.40 -1.49 9.01
N MET A 106 8.48 -0.61 8.62
CA MET A 106 7.61 -0.80 7.47
C MET A 106 7.76 0.36 6.50
N MET A 107 8.40 0.11 5.37
CA MET A 107 8.55 1.09 4.30
C MET A 107 7.41 0.96 3.31
N ILE A 108 6.68 2.05 3.05
CA ILE A 108 5.60 2.09 2.06
C ILE A 108 6.08 2.71 0.76
N LEU A 109 5.77 2.03 -0.34
CA LEU A 109 6.20 2.38 -1.70
C LEU A 109 5.06 2.16 -2.69
N GLY A 110 5.17 2.77 -3.85
CA GLY A 110 4.31 2.49 -4.99
C GLY A 110 3.69 3.73 -5.61
N ARG A 111 2.96 3.55 -6.71
CA ARG A 111 2.33 4.65 -7.45
C ARG A 111 1.25 5.37 -6.65
N VAL A 112 0.58 4.66 -5.76
CA VAL A 112 -0.45 5.24 -4.88
C VAL A 112 0.14 6.21 -3.86
N THR A 113 1.43 6.07 -3.52
CA THR A 113 2.12 6.97 -2.58
C THR A 113 2.79 8.16 -3.26
N SER A 114 2.55 8.39 -4.55
CA SER A 114 3.10 9.55 -5.26
C SER A 114 2.37 10.83 -4.88
N GLY A 115 3.11 11.94 -4.82
CA GLY A 115 2.57 13.25 -4.46
C GLY A 115 1.98 13.29 -3.04
N LEU A 116 0.95 14.11 -2.84
CA LEU A 116 0.28 14.28 -1.54
C LEU A 116 -0.36 12.99 -1.02
N GLY A 117 -0.71 12.05 -1.90
CA GLY A 117 -1.35 10.80 -1.50
C GLY A 117 -0.53 9.99 -0.51
N GLY A 118 0.77 9.93 -0.71
CA GLY A 118 1.68 9.24 0.19
C GLY A 118 1.69 9.83 1.60
N SER A 119 1.77 11.14 1.71
CA SER A 119 1.74 11.84 3.02
C SER A 119 0.41 11.60 3.74
N ILE A 120 -0.72 11.68 3.04
CA ILE A 120 -2.04 11.42 3.62
C ILE A 120 -2.15 9.98 4.12
N ILE A 121 -1.69 9.00 3.33
CA ILE A 121 -1.68 7.59 3.75
C ILE A 121 -0.83 7.40 5.00
N LEU A 122 0.40 7.94 5.00
CA LEU A 122 1.33 7.79 6.10
C LEU A 122 0.81 8.42 7.40
N GLU A 123 0.33 9.66 7.31
CA GLU A 123 -0.23 10.38 8.47
C GLU A 123 -1.47 9.69 9.01
N SER A 124 -2.37 9.25 8.12
CA SER A 124 -3.56 8.49 8.50
C SER A 124 -3.20 7.19 9.19
N ALA A 125 -2.24 6.44 8.64
CA ALA A 125 -1.79 5.18 9.20
C ALA A 125 -1.16 5.38 10.58
N LYS A 126 -0.24 6.33 10.74
CA LYS A 126 0.42 6.63 12.04
C LYS A 126 -0.58 7.10 13.08
N ARG A 127 -1.50 7.99 12.73
CA ARG A 127 -2.54 8.47 13.64
C ARG A 127 -3.44 7.32 14.10
N PHE A 128 -3.96 6.54 13.16
CA PHE A 128 -4.87 5.44 13.47
C PHE A 128 -4.17 4.33 14.26
N LEU A 129 -2.91 4.03 13.93
CA LEU A 129 -2.10 3.08 14.67
C LEU A 129 -1.92 3.53 16.14
N LYS A 130 -1.62 4.81 16.34
CA LYS A 130 -1.49 5.38 17.69
C LYS A 130 -2.80 5.35 18.49
N ASP A 131 -3.91 5.64 17.82
CA ASP A 131 -5.23 5.73 18.48
C ASP A 131 -5.82 4.36 18.84
N VAL A 132 -5.58 3.35 18.02
CA VAL A 132 -6.21 2.02 18.13
C VAL A 132 -5.25 0.94 18.62
N TYR A 133 -3.97 1.06 18.27
CA TYR A 133 -2.93 0.07 18.54
C TYR A 133 -1.65 0.74 19.10
N PRO A 134 -1.73 1.45 20.25
CA PRO A 134 -0.61 2.24 20.75
C PRO A 134 0.69 1.44 20.95
N GLU A 135 0.59 0.19 21.39
CA GLU A 135 1.74 -0.71 21.55
C GLU A 135 2.47 -1.00 20.22
N TRP A 136 1.73 -1.01 19.12
CA TRP A 136 2.30 -1.19 17.80
C TRP A 136 2.86 0.11 17.22
N ALA A 137 2.27 1.25 17.58
CA ALA A 137 2.78 2.55 17.21
C ALA A 137 4.16 2.85 17.82
N GLU A 138 4.43 2.30 19.01
CA GLU A 138 5.75 2.39 19.67
C GLU A 138 6.77 1.40 19.09
N LYS A 139 6.31 0.24 18.62
CA LYS A 139 7.15 -0.86 18.16
C LYS A 139 7.54 -0.75 16.68
N ILE A 140 6.66 -0.25 15.83
CA ILE A 140 6.82 -0.28 14.38
C ILE A 140 6.95 1.14 13.83
N ASP A 141 8.09 1.45 13.21
CA ASP A 141 8.22 2.68 12.43
C ASP A 141 7.69 2.49 11.01
N VAL A 142 6.68 3.29 10.65
CA VAL A 142 6.10 3.32 9.31
C VAL A 142 6.61 4.55 8.59
N PHE A 143 7.26 4.39 7.46
CA PHE A 143 7.86 5.50 6.73
C PHE A 143 7.81 5.36 5.22
N MET A 144 8.06 6.46 4.54
CA MET A 144 8.32 6.51 3.10
C MET A 144 9.75 6.99 2.89
N PRO A 145 10.46 6.42 1.92
CA PRO A 145 11.75 6.98 1.51
C PRO A 145 11.52 8.35 0.86
N ASP A 146 12.51 9.22 0.98
CA ASP A 146 12.51 10.46 0.22
C ASP A 146 12.59 10.20 -1.31
N GLU A 147 12.27 11.20 -2.10
CA GLU A 147 12.24 11.08 -3.56
C GLU A 147 13.61 10.73 -4.16
N GLN A 148 14.67 11.22 -3.54
CA GLN A 148 16.04 10.95 -3.96
C GLN A 148 16.44 9.50 -3.66
N ALA A 149 16.13 9.00 -2.46
CA ALA A 149 16.37 7.62 -2.08
C ALA A 149 15.55 6.63 -2.94
N ARG A 150 14.32 6.98 -3.33
CA ARG A 150 13.50 6.18 -4.25
C ARG A 150 14.16 6.00 -5.62
N ARG A 151 14.72 7.07 -6.18
CA ARG A 151 15.39 7.04 -7.49
C ARG A 151 16.71 6.30 -7.42
N LEU A 152 17.52 6.59 -6.39
CA LEU A 152 18.80 5.95 -6.18
C LEU A 152 18.69 4.47 -5.85
N GLY A 153 17.74 4.07 -5.01
CA GLY A 153 17.56 2.68 -4.60
C GLY A 153 17.30 1.74 -5.77
N GLN A 154 16.49 2.13 -6.73
CA GLN A 154 16.25 1.34 -7.94
C GLN A 154 17.50 1.22 -8.82
N SER A 155 18.26 2.31 -8.96
CA SER A 155 19.49 2.34 -9.74
C SER A 155 20.60 1.50 -9.08
N VAL A 156 20.74 1.59 -7.77
CA VAL A 156 21.71 0.78 -7.01
C VAL A 156 21.36 -0.70 -7.05
N ALA A 157 20.09 -1.06 -6.88
CA ALA A 157 19.65 -2.44 -6.98
C ALA A 157 19.90 -3.00 -8.39
N ALA A 158 19.63 -2.23 -9.45
CA ALA A 158 19.91 -2.63 -10.82
C ALA A 158 21.41 -2.80 -11.09
N ALA A 159 22.26 -1.94 -10.52
CA ALA A 159 23.71 -2.01 -10.65
C ALA A 159 24.35 -3.20 -9.91
N GLN A 160 23.65 -3.75 -8.90
CA GLN A 160 24.12 -4.89 -8.12
C GLN A 160 23.69 -6.25 -8.69
N ILE A 161 22.96 -6.28 -9.82
CA ILE A 161 22.61 -7.53 -10.47
C ILE A 161 23.90 -8.24 -10.92
N PRO A 162 24.19 -9.46 -10.44
CA PRO A 162 25.41 -10.15 -10.82
C PRO A 162 25.44 -10.44 -12.33
N VAL A 163 26.56 -10.12 -12.97
CA VAL A 163 26.77 -10.46 -14.38
C VAL A 163 26.84 -11.98 -14.50
N ILE A 164 25.83 -12.60 -15.07
CA ILE A 164 25.85 -14.03 -15.37
C ILE A 164 26.85 -14.27 -16.48
N LYS A 165 28.03 -14.79 -16.14
CA LYS A 165 28.99 -15.28 -17.16
C LYS A 165 28.35 -16.49 -17.83
N LYS A 166 28.04 -16.37 -19.12
CA LYS A 166 27.69 -17.54 -19.93
C LYS A 166 28.88 -18.52 -19.88
N ARG A 167 28.63 -19.74 -19.43
CA ARG A 167 29.54 -20.87 -19.59
C ARG A 167 29.55 -21.33 -21.05
#